data_695bbad444d483b322462ff50c1933c5
#
_entry.id   695bbad444d483b322462ff50c1933c5
#
_cell.length_a   1.000
_cell.length_b   1.000
_cell.length_c   1.000
_cell.angle_alpha   90.00
_cell.angle_beta   90.00
_cell.angle_gamma   90.00
#
_symmetry.space_group_name_H-M   'P 1'
#
loop_
_entity.id
_entity.type
_entity.pdbx_description
1 polymer ?
#
loop_
_entity_poly.entity_id
_entity_poly.type
_entity_poly.pdbx_seq_one_letter_code
_entity_poly.pdbx_strand_id
1 'polypeptide(L)'
;MEWRRPAGTLLRILGVAVAYYATGRLGLRLHVSVEGAVVTPLWLPTGIALACLLWFGPRIWPGLALGTYLSIERISAFDLVDLGIIAGNTLAPLCAYAMLRRVGFRPELDRLRDGLALVFLGGLLPMLISSTTGTWTLVLTGDLPVASFWPVWSAWWAGDTMGVLLLTPLLLVLRRARLPRDPYRVAEAAALAVTVGAVTLTATRSSLSLLFLVFPLLIWAAVRFRLPGAAPCALLVSVLAITAATDRAGPFAGHTLLEIMVNLQALNGAAALTALLLAALVTEQDDIRQKIEEVCEDLAEVVARLAPPKE
;
A
#
# COMPACT_ATOMS: atom_id res chain seq x y z
N MET A 1 -6.20 38.71 6.04
CA MET A 1 -6.41 37.28 6.37
C MET A 1 -5.94 36.31 5.25
N GLU A 2 -5.35 36.79 4.15
CA GLU A 2 -4.94 35.98 2.97
C GLU A 2 -3.56 35.30 3.08
N TRP A 3 -2.66 35.78 3.90
CA TRP A 3 -1.29 35.25 4.06
C TRP A 3 -1.18 33.89 4.75
N ARG A 4 -2.23 33.40 5.43
CA ARG A 4 -2.23 32.09 6.11
C ARG A 4 -2.43 30.90 5.16
N ARG A 5 -3.04 31.11 4.00
CA ARG A 5 -3.31 30.03 3.02
C ARG A 5 -2.04 29.52 2.31
N PRO A 6 -1.11 30.40 1.82
CA PRO A 6 0.11 29.93 1.15
C PRO A 6 1.08 29.25 2.14
N ALA A 7 1.22 29.75 3.37
CA ALA A 7 2.09 29.15 4.38
C ALA A 7 1.66 27.71 4.76
N GLY A 8 0.36 27.46 4.89
CA GLY A 8 -0.17 26.12 5.15
C GLY A 8 0.07 25.15 3.99
N THR A 9 0.02 25.61 2.75
CA THR A 9 0.32 24.78 1.57
C THR A 9 1.81 24.46 1.50
N LEU A 10 2.69 25.45 1.74
CA LEU A 10 4.13 25.24 1.78
C LEU A 10 4.54 24.23 2.84
N LEU A 11 3.97 24.34 4.05
CA LEU A 11 4.23 23.37 5.12
C LEU A 11 3.82 21.95 4.74
N ARG A 12 2.68 21.79 4.05
CA ARG A 12 2.26 20.47 3.54
C ARG A 12 3.22 19.93 2.48
N ILE A 13 3.66 20.76 1.53
CA ILE A 13 4.65 20.40 0.51
C ILE A 13 5.93 19.90 1.16
N LEU A 14 6.49 20.66 2.12
CA LEU A 14 7.69 20.26 2.84
C LEU A 14 7.49 19.00 3.68
N GLY A 15 6.36 18.89 4.38
CA GLY A 15 6.02 17.68 5.14
C GLY A 15 5.91 16.44 4.27
N VAL A 16 5.32 16.56 3.08
CA VAL A 16 5.23 15.48 2.10
C VAL A 16 6.62 15.11 1.56
N ALA A 17 7.46 16.10 1.23
CA ALA A 17 8.83 15.85 0.77
C ALA A 17 9.66 15.09 1.83
N VAL A 18 9.57 15.49 3.09
CA VAL A 18 10.25 14.82 4.20
C VAL A 18 9.71 13.39 4.40
N ALA A 19 8.39 13.20 4.37
CA ALA A 19 7.79 11.86 4.53
C ALA A 19 8.17 10.94 3.36
N TYR A 20 8.14 11.44 2.13
CA TYR A 20 8.57 10.71 0.93
C TYR A 20 10.04 10.30 1.05
N TYR A 21 10.93 11.24 1.35
CA TYR A 21 12.35 10.99 1.52
C TYR A 21 12.65 10.01 2.66
N ALA A 22 12.03 10.19 3.83
CA ALA A 22 12.23 9.31 4.98
C ALA A 22 11.82 7.86 4.67
N THR A 23 10.68 7.67 4.02
CA THR A 23 10.21 6.34 3.60
C THR A 23 11.05 5.77 2.46
N GLY A 24 11.58 6.59 1.56
CA GLY A 24 12.56 6.21 0.56
C GLY A 24 13.85 5.68 1.20
N ARG A 25 14.36 6.34 2.24
CA ARG A 25 15.51 5.87 3.02
C ARG A 25 15.26 4.51 3.68
N LEU A 26 14.04 4.27 4.15
CA LEU A 26 13.67 2.96 4.70
C LEU A 26 13.59 1.90 3.60
N GLY A 27 12.96 2.20 2.47
CA GLY A 27 12.87 1.29 1.33
C GLY A 27 14.25 0.90 0.80
N LEU A 28 15.16 1.86 0.67
CA LEU A 28 16.53 1.62 0.21
C LEU A 28 17.38 0.75 1.14
N ARG A 29 17.00 0.56 2.41
CA ARG A 29 17.65 -0.44 3.27
C ARG A 29 17.33 -1.88 2.88
N LEU A 30 16.25 -2.08 2.16
CA LEU A 30 15.77 -3.37 1.67
C LEU A 30 15.89 -3.46 0.14
N HIS A 31 16.85 -2.72 -0.45
CA HIS A 31 17.05 -2.72 -1.88
C HIS A 31 17.65 -4.04 -2.38
N VAL A 32 17.38 -4.33 -3.61
CA VAL A 32 17.95 -5.45 -4.36
C VAL A 32 18.54 -4.90 -5.66
N SER A 33 19.72 -5.33 -6.04
CA SER A 33 20.30 -4.98 -7.33
C SER A 33 19.83 -5.96 -8.40
N VAL A 34 19.06 -5.47 -9.35
CA VAL A 34 18.61 -6.24 -10.52
C VAL A 34 19.35 -5.69 -11.72
N GLU A 35 20.18 -6.50 -12.36
CA GLU A 35 20.97 -6.13 -13.54
C GLU A 35 21.78 -4.82 -13.36
N GLY A 36 22.26 -4.58 -12.14
CA GLY A 36 23.01 -3.36 -11.78
C GLY A 36 22.13 -2.18 -11.35
N ALA A 37 20.84 -2.18 -11.64
CA ALA A 37 19.92 -1.15 -11.16
C ALA A 37 19.46 -1.43 -9.72
N VAL A 38 19.35 -0.36 -8.91
CA VAL A 38 18.83 -0.42 -7.53
C VAL A 38 17.32 -0.39 -7.60
N VAL A 39 16.67 -1.51 -7.25
CA VAL A 39 15.21 -1.63 -7.13
C VAL A 39 14.83 -2.10 -5.76
N THR A 40 13.62 -1.80 -5.32
CA THR A 40 13.11 -2.23 -4.02
C THR A 40 11.84 -3.05 -4.19
N PRO A 41 11.72 -4.21 -3.53
CA PRO A 41 10.50 -5.02 -3.58
C PRO A 41 9.26 -4.30 -3.04
N LEU A 42 9.46 -3.25 -2.24
CA LEU A 42 8.42 -2.43 -1.63
C LEU A 42 8.88 -0.97 -1.60
N TRP A 43 8.39 -0.15 -2.54
CA TRP A 43 8.70 1.27 -2.58
C TRP A 43 7.67 2.08 -1.81
N LEU A 44 7.91 2.23 -0.52
CA LEU A 44 7.01 2.92 0.42
C LEU A 44 6.65 4.37 0.01
N PRO A 45 7.55 5.17 -0.60
CA PRO A 45 7.24 6.55 -0.99
C PRO A 45 6.03 6.69 -1.90
N THR A 46 5.77 5.73 -2.80
CA THR A 46 4.62 5.76 -3.71
C THR A 46 3.30 5.67 -2.94
N GLY A 47 3.26 4.83 -1.88
CA GLY A 47 2.11 4.76 -0.97
C GLY A 47 1.89 6.05 -0.17
N ILE A 48 2.95 6.69 0.31
CA ILE A 48 2.90 8.04 0.94
C ILE A 48 2.36 9.06 -0.05
N ALA A 49 2.89 9.07 -1.28
CA ALA A 49 2.49 10.02 -2.31
C ALA A 49 0.98 9.96 -2.57
N LEU A 50 0.45 8.76 -2.82
CA LEU A 50 -0.98 8.60 -3.09
C LEU A 50 -1.84 8.93 -1.86
N ALA A 51 -1.49 8.49 -0.67
CA ALA A 51 -2.21 8.82 0.55
C ALA A 51 -2.26 10.34 0.79
N CYS A 52 -1.13 11.03 0.64
CA CYS A 52 -1.05 12.48 0.79
C CYS A 52 -1.85 13.22 -0.30
N LEU A 53 -1.84 12.75 -1.55
CA LEU A 53 -2.67 13.31 -2.61
C LEU A 53 -4.17 13.16 -2.31
N LEU A 54 -4.59 12.01 -1.78
CA LEU A 54 -5.98 11.79 -1.37
C LEU A 54 -6.40 12.69 -0.20
N TRP A 55 -5.47 13.07 0.69
CA TRP A 55 -5.75 13.94 1.84
C TRP A 55 -5.69 15.43 1.53
N PHE A 56 -4.67 15.86 0.77
CA PHE A 56 -4.34 17.28 0.61
C PHE A 56 -4.63 17.81 -0.80
N GLY A 57 -4.96 16.90 -1.74
CA GLY A 57 -5.19 17.22 -3.14
C GLY A 57 -3.90 17.39 -3.95
N PRO A 58 -4.01 17.66 -5.25
CA PRO A 58 -2.89 17.60 -6.19
C PRO A 58 -1.87 18.74 -6.01
N ARG A 59 -2.20 19.81 -5.28
CA ARG A 59 -1.30 20.96 -5.07
C ARG A 59 0.00 20.63 -4.34
N ILE A 60 0.11 19.44 -3.73
CA ILE A 60 1.31 18.97 -3.03
C ILE A 60 2.35 18.32 -3.96
N TRP A 61 2.08 18.24 -5.27
CA TRP A 61 2.98 17.61 -6.24
C TRP A 61 4.44 18.09 -6.17
N PRO A 62 4.75 19.38 -5.85
CA PRO A 62 6.15 19.81 -5.73
C PRO A 62 6.87 19.11 -4.57
N GLY A 63 6.12 18.70 -3.52
CA GLY A 63 6.67 17.91 -2.42
C GLY A 63 7.06 16.49 -2.86
N LEU A 64 6.31 15.89 -3.78
CA LEU A 64 6.63 14.59 -4.35
C LEU A 64 7.90 14.67 -5.21
N ALA A 65 7.96 15.68 -6.09
CA ALA A 65 9.13 15.92 -6.94
C ALA A 65 10.40 16.17 -6.11
N LEU A 66 10.30 17.02 -5.09
CA LEU A 66 11.40 17.30 -4.16
C LEU A 66 11.83 16.05 -3.38
N GLY A 67 10.88 15.26 -2.88
CA GLY A 67 11.16 14.02 -2.17
C GLY A 67 11.83 12.98 -3.04
N THR A 68 11.43 12.87 -4.31
CA THR A 68 12.08 12.00 -5.31
C THR A 68 13.49 12.48 -5.59
N TYR A 69 13.69 13.77 -5.86
CA TYR A 69 15.00 14.36 -6.08
C TYR A 69 15.97 14.05 -4.93
N LEU A 70 15.57 14.30 -3.68
CA LEU A 70 16.38 14.00 -2.50
C LEU A 70 16.67 12.50 -2.34
N SER A 71 15.82 11.64 -2.86
CA SER A 71 16.03 10.17 -2.82
C SER A 71 17.05 9.75 -3.88
N ILE A 72 17.02 10.32 -5.09
CA ILE A 72 17.98 10.05 -6.18
C ILE A 72 19.37 10.52 -5.80
N GLU A 73 19.53 11.74 -5.30
CA GLU A 73 20.81 12.33 -4.89
C GLU A 73 21.60 11.44 -3.90
N ARG A 74 20.91 10.53 -3.21
CA ARG A 74 21.50 9.55 -2.29
C ARG A 74 21.95 8.25 -2.95
N ILE A 75 21.49 7.98 -4.17
CA ILE A 75 21.82 6.77 -4.94
C ILE A 75 22.99 7.08 -5.88
N SER A 76 22.90 8.20 -6.58
CA SER A 76 23.88 8.64 -7.57
C SER A 76 24.01 10.16 -7.56
N ALA A 77 25.10 10.69 -8.16
CA ALA A 77 25.18 12.12 -8.44
C ALA A 77 24.05 12.50 -9.42
N PHE A 78 23.34 13.58 -9.10
CA PHE A 78 22.22 14.06 -9.92
C PHE A 78 22.68 14.48 -11.33
N ASP A 79 22.00 13.94 -12.34
CA ASP A 79 22.13 14.38 -13.73
C ASP A 79 20.77 14.90 -14.24
N LEU A 80 20.81 15.74 -15.30
CA LEU A 80 19.60 16.29 -15.92
C LEU A 80 18.62 15.21 -16.40
N VAL A 81 19.14 14.04 -16.73
CA VAL A 81 18.33 12.89 -17.18
C VAL A 81 17.49 12.31 -16.03
N ASP A 82 17.90 12.45 -14.78
CA ASP A 82 17.13 12.05 -13.60
C ASP A 82 15.79 12.78 -13.47
N LEU A 83 15.62 13.89 -14.21
CA LEU A 83 14.32 14.55 -14.37
C LEU A 83 13.25 13.59 -14.90
N GLY A 84 13.63 12.60 -15.71
CA GLY A 84 12.71 11.54 -16.16
C GLY A 84 12.19 10.69 -15.01
N ILE A 85 13.06 10.31 -14.09
CA ILE A 85 12.67 9.56 -12.88
C ILE A 85 11.79 10.42 -11.97
N ILE A 86 12.16 11.69 -11.75
CA ILE A 86 11.36 12.64 -10.95
C ILE A 86 9.98 12.83 -11.57
N ALA A 87 9.91 13.03 -12.88
CA ALA A 87 8.66 13.18 -13.60
C ALA A 87 7.78 11.93 -13.46
N GLY A 88 8.32 10.73 -13.68
CA GLY A 88 7.61 9.48 -13.56
C GLY A 88 7.05 9.23 -12.16
N ASN A 89 7.88 9.36 -11.14
CA ASN A 89 7.50 9.18 -9.74
C ASN A 89 6.54 10.26 -9.22
N THR A 90 6.44 11.39 -9.90
CA THR A 90 5.47 12.45 -9.60
C THR A 90 4.15 12.24 -10.37
N LEU A 91 4.25 11.94 -11.67
CA LEU A 91 3.08 11.78 -12.54
C LEU A 91 2.28 10.51 -12.25
N ALA A 92 2.93 9.39 -11.91
CA ALA A 92 2.25 8.15 -11.61
C ALA A 92 1.24 8.29 -10.46
N PRO A 93 1.60 8.76 -9.24
CA PRO A 93 0.63 8.96 -8.18
C PRO A 93 -0.37 10.09 -8.46
N LEU A 94 -0.02 11.12 -9.25
CA LEU A 94 -1.00 12.12 -9.71
C LEU A 94 -2.04 11.52 -10.66
N CYS A 95 -1.61 10.65 -11.57
CA CYS A 95 -2.51 9.90 -12.44
C CYS A 95 -3.43 8.98 -11.62
N ALA A 96 -2.86 8.24 -10.65
CA ALA A 96 -3.62 7.41 -9.71
C ALA A 96 -4.69 8.22 -8.97
N TYR A 97 -4.32 9.36 -8.41
CA TYR A 97 -5.24 10.28 -7.77
C TYR A 97 -6.37 10.73 -8.71
N ALA A 98 -6.03 11.14 -9.94
CA ALA A 98 -7.02 11.58 -10.92
C ALA A 98 -7.99 10.46 -11.32
N MET A 99 -7.48 9.24 -11.55
CA MET A 99 -8.30 8.07 -11.89
C MET A 99 -9.24 7.69 -10.74
N LEU A 100 -8.74 7.62 -9.51
CA LEU A 100 -9.54 7.34 -8.32
C LEU A 100 -10.63 8.38 -8.09
N ARG A 101 -10.31 9.67 -8.28
CA ARG A 101 -11.30 10.74 -8.17
C ARG A 101 -12.41 10.64 -9.22
N ARG A 102 -12.08 10.25 -10.48
CA ARG A 102 -13.06 10.08 -11.54
C ARG A 102 -14.07 8.98 -11.27
N VAL A 103 -13.67 7.90 -10.59
CA VAL A 103 -14.58 6.79 -10.26
C VAL A 103 -15.30 6.97 -8.92
N GLY A 104 -15.13 8.12 -8.25
CA GLY A 104 -15.76 8.41 -6.97
C GLY A 104 -15.22 7.56 -5.81
N PHE A 105 -13.92 7.26 -5.83
CA PHE A 105 -13.22 6.50 -4.79
C PHE A 105 -13.40 7.13 -3.40
N ARG A 106 -13.69 6.29 -2.43
CA ARG A 106 -13.86 6.67 -1.02
C ARG A 106 -12.65 6.23 -0.20
N PRO A 107 -11.97 7.18 0.48
CA PRO A 107 -10.80 6.87 1.31
C PRO A 107 -11.12 5.98 2.53
N GLU A 108 -12.39 5.77 2.82
CA GLU A 108 -12.89 4.88 3.87
C GLU A 108 -12.58 3.42 3.57
N LEU A 109 -12.50 3.06 2.27
CA LEU A 109 -12.30 1.67 1.82
C LEU A 109 -13.35 0.72 2.41
N ASP A 110 -14.58 1.22 2.54
CA ASP A 110 -15.73 0.53 3.11
C ASP A 110 -16.52 -0.29 2.08
N ARG A 111 -16.09 -0.28 0.81
CA ARG A 111 -16.71 -1.01 -0.30
C ARG A 111 -15.69 -1.81 -1.08
N LEU A 112 -16.08 -2.98 -1.53
CA LEU A 112 -15.24 -3.80 -2.42
C LEU A 112 -14.82 -3.05 -3.69
N ARG A 113 -15.72 -2.23 -4.26
CA ARG A 113 -15.44 -1.36 -5.41
C ARG A 113 -14.26 -0.41 -5.15
N ASP A 114 -14.17 0.17 -3.95
CA ASP A 114 -13.08 1.08 -3.59
C ASP A 114 -11.75 0.31 -3.44
N GLY A 115 -11.79 -0.89 -2.86
CA GLY A 115 -10.65 -1.79 -2.83
C GLY A 115 -10.13 -2.14 -4.23
N LEU A 116 -11.03 -2.55 -5.12
CA LEU A 116 -10.70 -2.84 -6.53
C LEU A 116 -10.18 -1.59 -7.27
N ALA A 117 -10.81 -0.43 -7.05
CA ALA A 117 -10.33 0.82 -7.63
C ALA A 117 -8.91 1.15 -7.18
N LEU A 118 -8.59 0.96 -5.89
CA LEU A 118 -7.23 1.18 -5.39
C LEU A 118 -6.24 0.20 -6.02
N VAL A 119 -6.60 -1.07 -6.19
CA VAL A 119 -5.74 -2.07 -6.84
C VAL A 119 -5.42 -1.67 -8.28
N PHE A 120 -6.45 -1.46 -9.10
CA PHE A 120 -6.25 -1.25 -10.54
C PHE A 120 -5.89 0.19 -10.88
N LEU A 121 -6.60 1.17 -10.33
CA LEU A 121 -6.47 2.58 -10.67
C LEU A 121 -5.56 3.36 -9.72
N GLY A 122 -5.26 2.81 -8.55
CA GLY A 122 -4.30 3.36 -7.61
C GLY A 122 -2.89 2.79 -7.80
N GLY A 123 -2.79 1.45 -7.97
CA GLY A 123 -1.54 0.70 -8.05
C GLY A 123 -1.18 0.30 -9.48
N LEU A 124 -1.83 -0.74 -10.00
CA LEU A 124 -1.37 -1.45 -11.20
C LEU A 124 -1.20 -0.57 -12.44
N LEU A 125 -2.23 0.18 -12.83
CA LEU A 125 -2.19 0.97 -14.08
C LEU A 125 -1.32 2.22 -13.99
N PRO A 126 -1.43 3.08 -12.94
CA PRO A 126 -0.64 4.31 -12.91
C PRO A 126 0.84 4.06 -12.73
N MET A 127 1.24 3.00 -12.01
CA MET A 127 2.66 2.70 -11.77
C MET A 127 3.40 2.22 -13.02
N LEU A 128 2.70 1.91 -14.10
CA LEU A 128 3.31 1.75 -15.42
C LEU A 128 4.05 3.02 -15.89
N ILE A 129 3.58 4.21 -15.46
CA ILE A 129 4.22 5.48 -15.82
C ILE A 129 5.61 5.57 -15.17
N SER A 130 5.71 5.37 -13.86
CA SER A 130 6.98 5.47 -13.13
C SER A 130 7.98 4.42 -13.59
N SER A 131 7.56 3.16 -13.72
CA SER A 131 8.45 2.08 -14.18
C SER A 131 8.92 2.29 -15.60
N THR A 132 8.07 2.75 -16.52
CA THR A 132 8.45 3.00 -17.91
C THR A 132 9.40 4.18 -18.02
N THR A 133 9.05 5.32 -17.41
CA THR A 133 9.92 6.51 -17.47
C THR A 133 11.24 6.27 -16.75
N GLY A 134 11.22 5.65 -15.57
CA GLY A 134 12.44 5.37 -14.80
C GLY A 134 13.38 4.41 -15.54
N THR A 135 12.88 3.28 -16.03
CA THR A 135 13.72 2.30 -16.74
C THR A 135 14.24 2.86 -18.06
N TRP A 136 13.41 3.58 -18.82
CA TRP A 136 13.91 4.26 -20.04
C TRP A 136 14.96 5.32 -19.73
N THR A 137 14.81 6.06 -18.63
CA THR A 137 15.85 7.00 -18.19
C THR A 137 17.19 6.29 -18.03
N LEU A 138 17.24 5.17 -17.29
CA LEU A 138 18.47 4.39 -17.08
C LEU A 138 19.06 3.82 -18.40
N VAL A 139 18.21 3.44 -19.35
CA VAL A 139 18.68 2.99 -20.68
C VAL A 139 19.29 4.14 -21.48
N LEU A 140 18.68 5.32 -21.44
CA LEU A 140 19.14 6.50 -22.19
C LEU A 140 20.45 7.09 -21.63
N THR A 141 20.68 6.97 -20.31
CA THR A 141 21.95 7.35 -19.68
C THR A 141 23.07 6.35 -19.93
N GLY A 142 22.73 5.13 -20.37
CA GLY A 142 23.68 4.04 -20.49
C GLY A 142 23.96 3.28 -19.21
N ASP A 143 23.26 3.62 -18.12
CA ASP A 143 23.35 2.93 -16.81
C ASP A 143 22.70 1.56 -16.84
N LEU A 144 21.82 1.29 -17.83
CA LEU A 144 21.15 0.01 -18.01
C LEU A 144 21.22 -0.46 -19.47
N PRO A 145 21.74 -1.68 -19.72
CA PRO A 145 21.64 -2.30 -21.05
C PRO A 145 20.17 -2.50 -21.47
N VAL A 146 19.86 -2.30 -22.75
CA VAL A 146 18.51 -2.50 -23.30
C VAL A 146 17.98 -3.91 -23.03
N ALA A 147 18.86 -4.92 -23.05
CA ALA A 147 18.50 -6.32 -22.75
C ALA A 147 17.93 -6.53 -21.32
N SER A 148 18.35 -5.66 -20.38
CA SER A 148 17.94 -5.69 -18.97
C SER A 148 16.69 -4.84 -18.68
N PHE A 149 16.07 -4.25 -19.72
CA PHE A 149 14.89 -3.39 -19.56
C PHE A 149 13.75 -4.08 -18.81
N TRP A 150 13.30 -5.24 -19.28
CA TRP A 150 12.13 -5.91 -18.73
C TRP A 150 12.28 -6.41 -17.28
N PRO A 151 13.41 -7.00 -16.89
CA PRO A 151 13.66 -7.35 -15.50
C PRO A 151 13.60 -6.16 -14.55
N VAL A 152 14.24 -5.04 -14.90
CA VAL A 152 14.25 -3.83 -14.07
C VAL A 152 12.89 -3.14 -14.07
N TRP A 153 12.24 -3.03 -15.24
CA TRP A 153 10.92 -2.46 -15.38
C TRP A 153 9.86 -3.19 -14.52
N SER A 154 9.84 -4.52 -14.60
CA SER A 154 8.89 -5.33 -13.84
C SER A 154 9.13 -5.25 -12.33
N ALA A 155 10.39 -5.25 -11.89
CA ALA A 155 10.75 -5.10 -10.49
C ALA A 155 10.36 -3.72 -9.94
N TRP A 156 10.59 -2.65 -10.73
CA TRP A 156 10.19 -1.29 -10.38
C TRP A 156 8.67 -1.16 -10.28
N TRP A 157 7.94 -1.60 -11.32
CA TRP A 157 6.49 -1.59 -11.33
C TRP A 157 5.87 -2.33 -10.14
N ALA A 158 6.40 -3.52 -9.83
CA ALA A 158 5.94 -4.30 -8.69
C ALA A 158 6.22 -3.60 -7.36
N GLY A 159 7.42 -3.02 -7.18
CA GLY A 159 7.80 -2.29 -5.97
C GLY A 159 6.90 -1.09 -5.70
N ASP A 160 6.63 -0.27 -6.71
CA ASP A 160 5.73 0.88 -6.62
C ASP A 160 4.28 0.44 -6.33
N THR A 161 3.80 -0.58 -7.03
CA THR A 161 2.46 -1.14 -6.82
C THR A 161 2.29 -1.65 -5.39
N MET A 162 3.28 -2.41 -4.87
CA MET A 162 3.24 -2.89 -3.48
C MET A 162 3.28 -1.73 -2.47
N GLY A 163 4.05 -0.68 -2.76
CA GLY A 163 4.04 0.55 -1.97
C GLY A 163 2.63 1.14 -1.83
N VAL A 164 1.89 1.21 -2.93
CA VAL A 164 0.49 1.68 -2.92
C VAL A 164 -0.40 0.70 -2.16
N LEU A 165 -0.38 -0.59 -2.48
CA LEU A 165 -1.35 -1.56 -1.96
C LEU A 165 -1.19 -1.84 -0.47
N LEU A 166 0.02 -1.75 0.07
CA LEU A 166 0.30 -2.01 1.49
C LEU A 166 0.23 -0.72 2.33
N LEU A 167 0.86 0.35 1.86
CA LEU A 167 1.01 1.54 2.70
C LEU A 167 -0.15 2.51 2.57
N THR A 168 -0.73 2.71 1.38
CA THR A 168 -1.85 3.66 1.22
C THR A 168 -3.06 3.27 2.07
N PRO A 169 -3.58 2.01 2.05
CA PRO A 169 -4.70 1.61 2.91
C PRO A 169 -4.38 1.79 4.39
N LEU A 170 -3.17 1.40 4.81
CA LEU A 170 -2.73 1.56 6.20
C LEU A 170 -2.79 3.02 6.64
N LEU A 171 -2.27 3.95 5.85
CA LEU A 171 -2.28 5.38 6.17
C LEU A 171 -3.69 5.96 6.19
N LEU A 172 -4.56 5.57 5.23
CA LEU A 172 -5.95 6.01 5.20
C LEU A 172 -6.69 5.59 6.46
N VAL A 173 -6.47 4.36 6.92
CA VAL A 173 -7.06 3.84 8.14
C VAL A 173 -6.49 4.51 9.38
N LEU A 174 -5.17 4.63 9.51
CA LEU A 174 -4.52 5.23 10.69
C LEU A 174 -5.00 6.65 10.96
N ARG A 175 -5.30 7.42 9.91
CA ARG A 175 -5.85 8.77 10.06
C ARG A 175 -7.20 8.79 10.76
N ARG A 176 -7.98 7.71 10.68
CA ARG A 176 -9.34 7.58 11.23
C ARG A 176 -9.42 6.62 12.39
N ALA A 177 -8.39 5.80 12.57
CA ALA A 177 -8.36 4.79 13.61
C ALA A 177 -8.51 5.46 14.99
N ARG A 178 -9.50 5.02 15.73
CA ARG A 178 -9.62 5.28 17.16
C ARG A 178 -9.18 4.02 17.86
N LEU A 179 -8.24 4.12 18.78
CA LEU A 179 -7.85 2.99 19.60
C LEU A 179 -9.08 2.42 20.30
N PRO A 180 -9.29 1.11 20.25
CA PRO A 180 -10.37 0.47 20.98
C PRO A 180 -10.25 0.84 22.47
N ARG A 181 -11.36 1.18 23.10
CA ARG A 181 -11.39 1.44 24.55
C ARG A 181 -11.44 0.16 25.36
N ASP A 182 -11.82 -0.94 24.72
CA ASP A 182 -11.91 -2.26 25.34
C ASP A 182 -10.51 -2.89 25.40
N PRO A 183 -9.95 -3.12 26.59
CA PRO A 183 -8.63 -3.73 26.77
C PRO A 183 -8.55 -5.14 26.20
N TYR A 184 -9.63 -5.90 26.19
CA TYR A 184 -9.66 -7.25 25.61
C TYR A 184 -9.46 -7.21 24.08
N ARG A 185 -10.07 -6.25 23.39
CA ARG A 185 -9.85 -6.05 21.95
C ARG A 185 -8.43 -5.62 21.62
N VAL A 186 -7.83 -4.79 22.47
CA VAL A 186 -6.42 -4.39 22.30
C VAL A 186 -5.50 -5.59 22.51
N ALA A 187 -5.73 -6.40 23.53
CA ALA A 187 -4.96 -7.61 23.79
C ALA A 187 -5.11 -8.64 22.65
N GLU A 188 -6.33 -8.83 22.12
CA GLU A 188 -6.60 -9.70 20.98
C GLU A 188 -5.85 -9.23 19.71
N ALA A 189 -5.88 -7.93 19.42
CA ALA A 189 -5.16 -7.36 18.28
C ALA A 189 -3.65 -7.50 18.43
N ALA A 190 -3.11 -7.29 19.65
CA ALA A 190 -1.70 -7.49 19.95
C ALA A 190 -1.30 -8.97 19.82
N ALA A 191 -2.11 -9.90 20.34
CA ALA A 191 -1.88 -11.33 20.21
C ALA A 191 -1.88 -11.77 18.75
N LEU A 192 -2.83 -11.25 17.94
CA LEU A 192 -2.86 -11.51 16.51
C LEU A 192 -1.59 -10.99 15.82
N ALA A 193 -1.17 -9.75 16.08
CA ALA A 193 0.05 -9.17 15.49
C ALA A 193 1.31 -10.00 15.86
N VAL A 194 1.43 -10.43 17.13
CA VAL A 194 2.51 -11.30 17.56
C VAL A 194 2.46 -12.67 16.86
N THR A 195 1.27 -13.26 16.72
CA THR A 195 1.09 -14.55 16.04
C THR A 195 1.43 -14.43 14.55
N VAL A 196 0.97 -13.37 13.87
CA VAL A 196 1.34 -13.08 12.48
C VAL A 196 2.86 -12.95 12.35
N GLY A 197 3.51 -12.18 13.23
CA GLY A 197 4.96 -12.03 13.25
C GLY A 197 5.69 -13.36 13.46
N ALA A 198 5.30 -14.13 14.46
CA ALA A 198 5.92 -15.43 14.79
C ALA A 198 5.76 -16.45 13.66
N VAL A 199 4.52 -16.59 13.10
CA VAL A 199 4.25 -17.50 11.99
C VAL A 199 5.00 -17.06 10.74
N THR A 200 5.03 -15.76 10.43
CA THR A 200 5.78 -15.25 9.27
C THR A 200 7.28 -15.50 9.41
N LEU A 201 7.86 -15.22 10.57
CA LEU A 201 9.28 -15.49 10.85
C LEU A 201 9.60 -16.99 10.71
N THR A 202 8.75 -17.85 11.23
CA THR A 202 8.94 -19.30 11.12
C THR A 202 8.80 -19.75 9.66
N ALA A 203 7.78 -19.29 8.95
CA ALA A 203 7.51 -19.65 7.56
C ALA A 203 8.61 -19.15 6.61
N THR A 204 9.17 -17.97 6.86
CA THR A 204 10.22 -17.38 6.01
C THR A 204 11.63 -17.88 6.34
N ARG A 205 11.84 -18.53 7.48
CA ARG A 205 13.15 -19.09 7.87
C ARG A 205 13.19 -20.62 7.80
N SER A 206 12.04 -21.28 7.64
CA SER A 206 11.95 -22.73 7.46
C SER A 206 12.33 -23.12 6.03
N SER A 207 13.00 -24.26 5.87
CA SER A 207 13.23 -24.88 4.56
C SER A 207 11.95 -25.44 3.93
N LEU A 208 10.86 -25.52 4.70
CA LEU A 208 9.56 -25.97 4.22
C LEU A 208 8.83 -24.77 3.58
N SER A 209 8.02 -25.05 2.54
CA SER A 209 7.20 -24.03 1.86
C SER A 209 5.98 -23.63 2.68
N LEU A 210 6.17 -23.03 3.86
CA LEU A 210 5.12 -22.68 4.81
C LEU A 210 4.56 -21.26 4.64
N LEU A 211 4.94 -20.53 3.59
CA LEU A 211 4.50 -19.15 3.34
C LEU A 211 2.98 -18.99 3.29
N PHE A 212 2.25 -20.04 2.91
CA PHE A 212 0.79 -20.03 2.86
C PHE A 212 0.12 -19.90 4.25
N LEU A 213 0.83 -20.21 5.34
CA LEU A 213 0.28 -20.12 6.71
C LEU A 213 -0.04 -18.68 7.14
N VAL A 214 0.48 -17.67 6.45
CA VAL A 214 0.15 -16.28 6.74
C VAL A 214 -1.28 -15.92 6.35
N PHE A 215 -1.86 -16.58 5.33
CA PHE A 215 -3.18 -16.22 4.82
C PHE A 215 -4.33 -16.48 5.80
N PRO A 216 -4.43 -17.61 6.51
CA PRO A 216 -5.44 -17.79 7.55
C PRO A 216 -5.42 -16.68 8.60
N LEU A 217 -4.24 -16.19 8.96
CA LEU A 217 -4.09 -15.09 9.93
C LEU A 217 -4.51 -13.74 9.34
N LEU A 218 -4.20 -13.48 8.07
CA LEU A 218 -4.66 -12.28 7.36
C LEU A 218 -6.18 -12.30 7.18
N ILE A 219 -6.77 -13.46 6.89
CA ILE A 219 -8.22 -13.66 6.82
C ILE A 219 -8.84 -13.36 8.19
N TRP A 220 -8.29 -13.91 9.28
CA TRP A 220 -8.75 -13.62 10.63
C TRP A 220 -8.65 -12.13 10.95
N ALA A 221 -7.51 -11.48 10.64
CA ALA A 221 -7.33 -10.04 10.80
C ALA A 221 -8.41 -9.23 10.06
N ALA A 222 -8.70 -9.60 8.81
CA ALA A 222 -9.68 -8.92 7.97
C ALA A 222 -11.12 -9.11 8.48
N VAL A 223 -11.48 -10.32 8.87
CA VAL A 223 -12.84 -10.63 9.37
C VAL A 223 -13.08 -10.00 10.75
N ARG A 224 -12.10 -10.09 11.65
CA ARG A 224 -12.27 -9.67 13.04
C ARG A 224 -12.04 -8.18 13.28
N PHE A 225 -11.05 -7.61 12.63
CA PHE A 225 -10.62 -6.22 12.83
C PHE A 225 -10.77 -5.35 11.58
N ARG A 226 -11.26 -5.92 10.48
CA ARG A 226 -11.41 -5.26 9.19
C ARG A 226 -10.06 -4.66 8.73
N LEU A 227 -10.09 -3.57 7.97
CA LEU A 227 -8.88 -2.94 7.44
C LEU A 227 -7.90 -2.42 8.51
N PRO A 228 -8.35 -1.87 9.67
CA PRO A 228 -7.44 -1.48 10.76
C PRO A 228 -6.55 -2.61 11.31
N GLY A 229 -6.99 -3.85 11.25
CA GLY A 229 -6.18 -5.00 11.65
C GLY A 229 -5.45 -5.65 10.49
N ALA A 230 -6.10 -5.77 9.33
CA ALA A 230 -5.56 -6.49 8.18
C ALA A 230 -4.38 -5.74 7.52
N ALA A 231 -4.48 -4.41 7.38
CA ALA A 231 -3.44 -3.62 6.70
C ALA A 231 -2.07 -3.64 7.42
N PRO A 232 -1.99 -3.42 8.76
CA PRO A 232 -0.71 -3.54 9.46
C PRO A 232 -0.16 -4.97 9.46
N CYS A 233 -1.02 -6.00 9.53
CA CYS A 233 -0.60 -7.40 9.43
C CYS A 233 -0.02 -7.72 8.05
N ALA A 234 -0.64 -7.27 6.96
CA ALA A 234 -0.12 -7.46 5.60
C ALA A 234 1.24 -6.75 5.41
N LEU A 235 1.39 -5.53 5.92
CA LEU A 235 2.66 -4.83 5.88
C LEU A 235 3.74 -5.57 6.70
N LEU A 236 3.40 -6.09 7.88
CA LEU A 236 4.32 -6.87 8.71
C LEU A 236 4.79 -8.14 7.97
N VAL A 237 3.87 -8.90 7.37
CA VAL A 237 4.19 -10.08 6.56
C VAL A 237 5.14 -9.70 5.43
N SER A 238 4.83 -8.63 4.68
CA SER A 238 5.65 -8.18 3.55
C SER A 238 7.06 -7.76 3.99
N VAL A 239 7.20 -6.99 5.06
CA VAL A 239 8.51 -6.54 5.56
C VAL A 239 9.35 -7.74 6.01
N LEU A 240 8.76 -8.69 6.76
CA LEU A 240 9.47 -9.89 7.23
C LEU A 240 9.85 -10.81 6.06
N ALA A 241 8.99 -10.96 5.05
CA ALA A 241 9.29 -11.73 3.85
C ALA A 241 10.43 -11.09 3.04
N ILE A 242 10.42 -9.75 2.89
CA ILE A 242 11.49 -9.02 2.19
C ILE A 242 12.82 -9.19 2.92
N THR A 243 12.85 -9.07 4.25
CA THR A 243 14.09 -9.28 5.02
C THR A 243 14.63 -10.70 4.84
N ALA A 244 13.76 -11.73 4.91
CA ALA A 244 14.16 -13.12 4.68
C ALA A 244 14.66 -13.37 3.24
N ALA A 245 14.03 -12.73 2.25
CA ALA A 245 14.47 -12.81 0.86
C ALA A 245 15.81 -12.13 0.63
N THR A 246 16.07 -10.99 1.30
CA THR A 246 17.36 -10.29 1.28
C THR A 246 18.46 -11.15 1.91
N ASP A 247 18.15 -11.81 3.02
CA ASP A 247 19.06 -12.75 3.72
C ASP A 247 19.21 -14.10 2.99
N ARG A 248 18.47 -14.33 1.88
CA ARG A 248 18.38 -15.62 1.17
C ARG A 248 18.05 -16.79 2.10
N ALA A 249 17.16 -16.55 3.06
CA ALA A 249 16.80 -17.52 4.09
C ALA A 249 15.58 -18.38 3.67
N GLY A 250 15.50 -19.59 4.24
CA GLY A 250 14.33 -20.49 4.11
C GLY A 250 13.90 -20.74 2.67
N PRO A 251 12.63 -20.40 2.30
CA PRO A 251 12.11 -20.64 0.95
C PRO A 251 12.80 -19.84 -0.16
N PHE A 252 13.62 -18.86 0.20
CA PHE A 252 14.39 -18.02 -0.75
C PHE A 252 15.84 -18.54 -0.93
N ALA A 253 16.27 -19.52 -0.16
CA ALA A 253 17.60 -20.11 -0.27
C ALA A 253 17.75 -20.92 -1.56
N GLY A 254 18.91 -20.81 -2.22
CA GLY A 254 19.24 -21.62 -3.41
C GLY A 254 18.52 -21.19 -4.70
N HIS A 255 17.69 -20.16 -4.66
CA HIS A 255 16.98 -19.62 -5.82
C HIS A 255 17.74 -18.48 -6.51
N THR A 256 17.52 -18.32 -7.80
CA THR A 256 17.99 -17.17 -8.55
C THR A 256 17.30 -15.89 -8.08
N LEU A 257 17.91 -14.73 -8.34
CA LEU A 257 17.32 -13.44 -7.97
C LEU A 257 15.91 -13.25 -8.55
N LEU A 258 15.72 -13.65 -9.81
CA LEU A 258 14.42 -13.55 -10.47
C LEU A 258 13.35 -14.42 -9.77
N GLU A 259 13.68 -15.66 -9.43
CA GLU A 259 12.76 -16.55 -8.70
C GLU A 259 12.40 -16.00 -7.31
N ILE A 260 13.40 -15.45 -6.60
CA ILE A 260 13.17 -14.79 -5.30
C ILE A 260 12.20 -13.61 -5.47
N MET A 261 12.43 -12.74 -6.46
CA MET A 261 11.59 -11.59 -6.71
C MET A 261 10.16 -11.98 -7.10
N VAL A 262 9.98 -12.98 -7.96
CA VAL A 262 8.66 -13.47 -8.36
C VAL A 262 7.91 -14.04 -7.16
N ASN A 263 8.54 -14.92 -6.38
CA ASN A 263 7.93 -15.52 -5.19
C ASN A 263 7.56 -14.47 -4.13
N LEU A 264 8.46 -13.50 -3.91
CA LEU A 264 8.24 -12.41 -2.96
C LEU A 264 7.08 -11.50 -3.39
N GLN A 265 7.02 -11.13 -4.66
CA GLN A 265 5.95 -10.28 -5.17
C GLN A 265 4.60 -11.00 -5.24
N ALA A 266 4.61 -12.30 -5.54
CA ALA A 266 3.41 -13.13 -5.46
C ALA A 266 2.86 -13.18 -4.02
N LEU A 267 3.73 -13.40 -3.02
CA LEU A 267 3.35 -13.39 -1.61
C LEU A 267 2.82 -12.01 -1.19
N ASN A 268 3.57 -10.95 -1.48
CA ASN A 268 3.20 -9.58 -1.10
C ASN A 268 1.89 -9.15 -1.76
N GLY A 269 1.73 -9.44 -3.04
CA GLY A 269 0.50 -9.15 -3.78
C GLY A 269 -0.70 -9.90 -3.23
N ALA A 270 -0.56 -11.22 -3.02
CA ALA A 270 -1.63 -12.02 -2.43
C ALA A 270 -1.98 -11.56 -1.00
N ALA A 271 -0.99 -11.24 -0.16
CA ALA A 271 -1.21 -10.73 1.19
C ALA A 271 -1.93 -9.37 1.17
N ALA A 272 -1.50 -8.43 0.31
CA ALA A 272 -2.13 -7.12 0.15
C ALA A 272 -3.58 -7.24 -0.35
N LEU A 273 -3.82 -8.06 -1.38
CA LEU A 273 -5.15 -8.28 -1.93
C LEU A 273 -6.08 -8.94 -0.90
N THR A 274 -5.60 -9.98 -0.20
CA THR A 274 -6.37 -10.65 0.84
C THR A 274 -6.77 -9.66 1.95
N ALA A 275 -5.81 -8.90 2.45
CA ALA A 275 -6.07 -7.93 3.52
C ALA A 275 -7.03 -6.82 3.07
N LEU A 276 -6.81 -6.25 1.88
CA LEU A 276 -7.56 -5.10 1.38
C LEU A 276 -8.98 -5.50 0.94
N LEU A 277 -9.08 -6.49 0.04
CA LEU A 277 -10.37 -6.82 -0.58
C LEU A 277 -11.29 -7.55 0.40
N LEU A 278 -10.76 -8.46 1.22
CA LEU A 278 -11.57 -9.16 2.20
C LEU A 278 -12.05 -8.19 3.30
N ALA A 279 -11.19 -7.29 3.78
CA ALA A 279 -11.61 -6.29 4.76
C ALA A 279 -12.70 -5.35 4.22
N ALA A 280 -12.57 -4.92 2.95
CA ALA A 280 -13.59 -4.10 2.29
C ALA A 280 -14.91 -4.87 2.13
N LEU A 281 -14.85 -6.14 1.69
CA LEU A 281 -16.02 -7.00 1.53
C LEU A 281 -16.76 -7.22 2.86
N VAL A 282 -16.02 -7.55 3.93
CA VAL A 282 -16.61 -7.76 5.27
C VAL A 282 -17.27 -6.48 5.77
N THR A 283 -16.61 -5.33 5.57
CA THR A 283 -17.18 -4.03 5.97
C THR A 283 -18.45 -3.72 5.20
N GLU A 284 -18.47 -3.94 3.89
CA GLU A 284 -19.65 -3.71 3.04
C GLU A 284 -20.82 -4.63 3.43
N GLN A 285 -20.54 -5.89 3.71
CA GLN A 285 -21.57 -6.84 4.17
C GLN A 285 -22.18 -6.44 5.52
N ASP A 286 -21.36 -6.01 6.48
CA ASP A 286 -21.82 -5.55 7.78
C ASP A 286 -22.69 -4.28 7.66
N ASP A 287 -22.30 -3.34 6.80
CA ASP A 287 -23.06 -2.11 6.53
C ASP A 287 -24.42 -2.41 5.89
N ILE A 288 -24.47 -3.37 4.96
CA ILE A 288 -25.72 -3.82 4.32
C ILE A 288 -26.61 -4.48 5.36
N ARG A 289 -26.05 -5.37 6.19
CA ARG A 289 -26.80 -6.07 7.24
C ARG A 289 -27.41 -5.09 8.22
N GLN A 290 -26.65 -4.11 8.70
CA GLN A 290 -27.14 -3.10 9.63
C GLN A 290 -28.31 -2.30 9.03
N LYS A 291 -28.22 -1.90 7.75
CA LYS A 291 -29.30 -1.19 7.06
C LYS A 291 -30.57 -2.05 6.94
N ILE A 292 -30.41 -3.36 6.70
CA ILE A 292 -31.58 -4.28 6.66
C ILE A 292 -32.23 -4.36 8.04
N GLU A 293 -31.44 -4.46 9.10
CA GLU A 293 -31.94 -4.51 10.48
C GLU A 293 -32.69 -3.21 10.81
N GLU A 294 -32.14 -2.02 10.48
CA GLU A 294 -32.81 -0.71 10.67
C GLU A 294 -34.14 -0.63 9.91
N VAL A 295 -34.19 -1.05 8.64
CA VAL A 295 -35.43 -1.04 7.84
C VAL A 295 -36.47 -2.01 8.38
N CYS A 296 -36.03 -3.18 8.88
CA CYS A 296 -36.94 -4.15 9.52
C CYS A 296 -37.56 -3.61 10.83
N GLU A 297 -36.78 -2.88 11.64
CA GLU A 297 -37.28 -2.23 12.85
C GLU A 297 -38.28 -1.11 12.51
N ASP A 298 -37.99 -0.27 11.52
CA ASP A 298 -38.93 0.78 11.06
C ASP A 298 -40.22 0.20 10.54
N LEU A 299 -40.16 -0.89 9.76
CA LEU A 299 -41.36 -1.60 9.29
C LEU A 299 -42.17 -2.19 10.41
N ALA A 300 -41.54 -2.80 11.42
CA ALA A 300 -42.22 -3.36 12.59
C ALA A 300 -42.95 -2.26 13.37
N GLU A 301 -42.33 -1.06 13.51
CA GLU A 301 -42.99 0.09 14.15
C GLU A 301 -44.22 0.57 13.38
N VAL A 302 -44.12 0.67 12.06
CA VAL A 302 -45.26 1.06 11.19
C VAL A 302 -46.40 0.04 11.30
N VAL A 303 -46.09 -1.25 11.23
CA VAL A 303 -47.10 -2.32 11.38
C VAL A 303 -47.75 -2.26 12.76
N ALA A 304 -46.98 -2.03 13.83
CA ALA A 304 -47.51 -1.90 15.18
C ALA A 304 -48.49 -0.71 15.34
N ARG A 305 -48.21 0.42 14.64
CA ARG A 305 -49.10 1.60 14.62
C ARG A 305 -50.40 1.38 13.82
N LEU A 306 -50.32 0.53 12.77
CA LEU A 306 -51.49 0.21 11.93
C LEU A 306 -52.35 -0.95 12.47
N ALA A 307 -51.80 -1.71 13.42
CA ALA A 307 -52.55 -2.80 14.05
C ALA A 307 -53.73 -2.23 14.86
N PRO A 308 -54.97 -2.77 14.72
CA PRO A 308 -56.12 -2.31 15.50
C PRO A 308 -55.83 -2.56 16.98
N PRO A 309 -56.34 -1.69 17.90
CA PRO A 309 -56.22 -1.91 19.33
C PRO A 309 -56.79 -3.29 19.68
N LYS A 310 -56.05 -4.09 20.44
CA LYS A 310 -56.54 -5.36 20.96
C LYS A 310 -57.68 -5.04 21.90
N GLU A 311 -58.93 -5.49 21.57
CA GLU A 311 -60.08 -5.47 22.48
C GLU A 311 -59.81 -6.27 23.75
#